data_9424bb9a6966f4e61168ce13a83001ff
#
_entry.id   9424bb9a6966f4e61168ce13a83001ff
#
_cell.length_a   1.000
_cell.length_b   1.000
_cell.length_c   1.000
_cell.angle_alpha   90.00
_cell.angle_beta   90.00
_cell.angle_gamma   90.00
#
_symmetry.space_group_name_H-M   'P 1'
#
loop_
_entity.id
_entity.type
_entity.pdbx_description
1 polymer ?
#
loop_
_entity_poly.entity_id
_entity_poly.type
_entity_poly.pdbx_seq_one_letter_code
_entity_poly.pdbx_strand_id
1 'polypeptide(L)'
;ITNKKFMEEQIANCDAVINFAAETFVDRSINDANPFLVSNIRGAYTILDIITKQKKRMIQISTDEVFGSLSTGSANEQSKFNPSSPYAATKAAAELLINSYCVTYDSNVTITRCTNNYGPRQFVEKLIPKTIILANQNKKIPIYGNGANIRDWIYVDDHCKAVLLALLNGKAGETYNISANNEIDNLTIVKKILEIMNKPEDLIEFVEDRPGH
;
A
#
# COMPACT_ATOMS: atom_id res chain seq x y z
N ILE A 1 8.90 9.30 11.48
CA ILE A 1 9.11 7.99 12.13
C ILE A 1 10.58 7.61 12.28
N THR A 2 11.52 8.31 11.64
CA THR A 2 12.98 8.07 11.74
C THR A 2 13.64 8.70 12.99
N ASN A 3 12.95 9.62 13.66
CA ASN A 3 13.45 10.18 14.92
C ASN A 3 13.20 9.20 16.07
N LYS A 4 14.23 8.41 16.41
CA LYS A 4 14.13 7.32 17.38
C LYS A 4 13.66 7.81 18.76
N LYS A 5 14.27 8.88 19.29
CA LYS A 5 13.93 9.40 20.63
C LYS A 5 12.45 9.83 20.72
N PHE A 6 11.98 10.56 19.70
CA PHE A 6 10.57 10.95 19.63
C PHE A 6 9.64 9.73 19.57
N MET A 7 9.98 8.72 18.73
CA MET A 7 9.16 7.52 18.61
C MET A 7 9.17 6.67 19.88
N GLU A 8 10.28 6.59 20.60
CA GLU A 8 10.35 5.91 21.90
C GLU A 8 9.37 6.49 22.92
N GLU A 9 9.30 7.82 23.00
CA GLU A 9 8.38 8.53 23.89
C GLU A 9 6.91 8.30 23.49
N GLN A 10 6.59 8.35 22.18
CA GLN A 10 5.22 8.14 21.70
C GLN A 10 4.76 6.69 21.93
N ILE A 11 5.59 5.73 21.57
CA ILE A 11 5.27 4.29 21.67
C ILE A 11 5.15 3.85 23.14
N ALA A 12 5.90 4.43 24.04
CA ALA A 12 5.79 4.13 25.47
C ALA A 12 4.37 4.35 26.02
N ASN A 13 3.66 5.32 25.46
CA ASN A 13 2.33 5.77 25.93
C ASN A 13 1.16 5.10 25.20
N CYS A 14 1.38 4.07 24.39
CA CYS A 14 0.32 3.35 23.71
C CYS A 14 0.40 1.82 23.95
N ASP A 15 -0.71 1.11 23.78
CA ASP A 15 -0.78 -0.34 23.97
C ASP A 15 -0.27 -1.11 22.75
N ALA A 16 -0.47 -0.56 21.56
CA ALA A 16 -0.07 -1.15 20.29
C ALA A 16 0.23 -0.07 19.24
N VAL A 17 0.92 -0.47 18.18
CA VAL A 17 1.30 0.40 17.05
C VAL A 17 0.70 -0.15 15.76
N ILE A 18 0.06 0.70 14.96
CA ILE A 18 -0.29 0.39 13.58
C ILE A 18 0.53 1.33 12.69
N ASN A 19 1.49 0.77 11.96
CA ASN A 19 2.38 1.57 11.11
C ASN A 19 1.81 1.71 9.69
N PHE A 20 1.11 2.81 9.43
CA PHE A 20 0.69 3.23 8.09
C PHE A 20 1.72 4.15 7.40
N ALA A 21 2.71 4.64 8.12
CA ALA A 21 3.65 5.62 7.59
C ALA A 21 4.52 5.01 6.49
N ALA A 22 4.39 5.54 5.28
CA ALA A 22 5.16 5.12 4.13
C ALA A 22 5.14 6.20 3.04
N GLU A 23 6.19 6.22 2.21
CA GLU A 23 6.11 6.78 0.87
C GLU A 23 5.45 5.74 -0.04
N THR A 24 4.41 6.13 -0.83
CA THR A 24 3.54 5.17 -1.53
C THR A 24 3.30 5.48 -3.01
N PHE A 25 3.94 6.50 -3.57
CA PHE A 25 3.71 6.90 -4.95
C PHE A 25 4.79 6.30 -5.87
N VAL A 26 4.42 5.26 -6.63
CA VAL A 26 5.34 4.46 -7.45
C VAL A 26 6.17 5.34 -8.39
N ASP A 27 5.55 6.27 -9.14
CA ASP A 27 6.26 7.13 -10.09
C ASP A 27 7.35 7.98 -9.43
N ARG A 28 7.11 8.47 -8.20
CA ARG A 28 8.14 9.17 -7.43
C ARG A 28 9.29 8.24 -7.05
N SER A 29 8.99 6.97 -6.74
CA SER A 29 10.04 6.00 -6.39
C SER A 29 10.96 5.66 -7.57
N ILE A 30 10.44 5.74 -8.80
CA ILE A 30 11.21 5.55 -10.03
C ILE A 30 12.15 6.73 -10.25
N ASN A 31 11.71 7.95 -9.97
CA ASN A 31 12.50 9.15 -10.11
C ASN A 31 13.58 9.31 -9.01
N ASP A 32 13.21 9.02 -7.76
CA ASP A 32 14.11 9.05 -6.60
C ASP A 32 13.65 8.04 -5.54
N ALA A 33 14.41 6.98 -5.36
CA ALA A 33 14.12 5.94 -4.37
C ALA A 33 14.51 6.33 -2.93
N ASN A 34 15.34 7.35 -2.73
CA ASN A 34 15.90 7.66 -1.41
C ASN A 34 14.84 7.99 -0.34
N PRO A 35 13.79 8.80 -0.60
CA PRO A 35 12.72 9.01 0.38
C PRO A 35 12.04 7.70 0.81
N PHE A 36 11.91 6.74 -0.11
CA PHE A 36 11.30 5.42 0.14
C PHE A 36 12.20 4.53 1.01
N LEU A 37 13.51 4.53 0.78
CA LEU A 37 14.47 3.84 1.65
C LEU A 37 14.42 4.40 3.08
N VAL A 38 14.38 5.72 3.21
CA VAL A 38 14.32 6.40 4.51
C VAL A 38 13.00 6.12 5.22
N SER A 39 11.87 6.28 4.55
CA SER A 39 10.55 6.12 5.16
C SER A 39 10.20 4.65 5.37
N ASN A 40 10.25 3.84 4.29
CA ASN A 40 9.68 2.50 4.30
C ASN A 40 10.60 1.46 4.96
N ILE A 41 11.92 1.63 4.88
CA ILE A 41 12.87 0.70 5.50
C ILE A 41 13.36 1.25 6.84
N ARG A 42 14.06 2.41 6.83
CA ARG A 42 14.64 2.94 8.07
C ARG A 42 13.57 3.36 9.07
N GLY A 43 12.46 3.93 8.60
CA GLY A 43 11.31 4.29 9.46
C GLY A 43 10.67 3.06 10.08
N ALA A 44 10.37 2.02 9.29
CA ALA A 44 9.83 0.77 9.79
C ALA A 44 10.79 0.09 10.79
N TYR A 45 12.09 0.04 10.47
CA TYR A 45 13.12 -0.45 11.40
C TYR A 45 13.13 0.31 12.72
N THR A 46 13.02 1.63 12.69
CA THR A 46 13.03 2.44 13.93
C THR A 46 11.88 2.04 14.86
N ILE A 47 10.68 1.91 14.30
CA ILE A 47 9.50 1.47 15.08
C ILE A 47 9.71 0.02 15.57
N LEU A 48 10.14 -0.88 14.69
CA LEU A 48 10.36 -2.29 14.99
C LEU A 48 11.35 -2.50 16.15
N ASP A 49 12.50 -1.80 16.15
CA ASP A 49 13.48 -1.86 17.23
C ASP A 49 12.88 -1.41 18.58
N ILE A 50 12.06 -0.36 18.54
CA ILE A 50 11.43 0.17 19.75
C ILE A 50 10.37 -0.78 20.29
N ILE A 51 9.43 -1.26 19.44
CA ILE A 51 8.35 -2.14 19.90
C ILE A 51 8.89 -3.47 20.43
N THR A 52 9.97 -3.97 19.82
CA THR A 52 10.65 -5.18 20.28
C THR A 52 11.21 -5.01 21.71
N LYS A 53 11.92 -3.90 21.97
CA LYS A 53 12.47 -3.57 23.29
C LYS A 53 11.40 -3.29 24.34
N GLN A 54 10.32 -2.62 23.95
CA GLN A 54 9.20 -2.28 24.83
C GLN A 54 8.14 -3.39 24.93
N LYS A 55 8.32 -4.51 24.20
CA LYS A 55 7.39 -5.65 24.14
C LYS A 55 5.97 -5.22 23.76
N LYS A 56 5.85 -4.28 22.79
CA LYS A 56 4.57 -3.80 22.29
C LYS A 56 4.15 -4.59 21.06
N ARG A 57 2.83 -4.69 20.82
CA ARG A 57 2.27 -5.25 19.60
C ARG A 57 2.34 -4.26 18.45
N MET A 58 2.61 -4.76 17.23
CA MET A 58 2.62 -3.93 16.02
C MET A 58 1.89 -4.59 14.88
N ILE A 59 1.14 -3.79 14.10
CA ILE A 59 0.72 -4.13 12.75
C ILE A 59 1.54 -3.30 11.76
N GLN A 60 2.20 -3.97 10.84
CA GLN A 60 2.85 -3.33 9.70
C GLN A 60 1.95 -3.38 8.49
N ILE A 61 1.58 -2.21 7.98
CA ILE A 61 0.83 -2.13 6.72
C ILE A 61 1.82 -2.29 5.56
N SER A 62 1.56 -3.27 4.70
CA SER A 62 2.29 -3.55 3.47
C SER A 62 1.35 -3.50 2.26
N THR A 63 1.72 -4.09 1.15
CA THR A 63 1.03 -3.98 -0.13
C THR A 63 1.14 -5.29 -0.91
N ASP A 64 0.16 -5.58 -1.75
CA ASP A 64 0.18 -6.65 -2.73
C ASP A 64 1.26 -6.46 -3.82
N GLU A 65 1.73 -5.23 -4.03
CA GLU A 65 2.79 -4.93 -5.01
C GLU A 65 4.12 -5.65 -4.71
N VAL A 66 4.31 -6.19 -3.50
CA VAL A 66 5.48 -7.02 -3.17
C VAL A 66 5.55 -8.31 -4.01
N PHE A 67 4.43 -8.76 -4.56
CA PHE A 67 4.36 -9.93 -5.44
C PHE A 67 4.72 -9.61 -6.89
N GLY A 68 4.77 -8.33 -7.28
CA GLY A 68 4.96 -7.90 -8.66
C GLY A 68 3.74 -8.15 -9.53
N SER A 69 3.95 -8.07 -10.86
CA SER A 69 2.88 -8.32 -11.83
C SER A 69 2.64 -9.81 -12.02
N LEU A 70 1.39 -10.22 -11.93
CA LEU A 70 0.96 -11.59 -12.21
C LEU A 70 0.32 -11.63 -13.61
N SER A 71 0.81 -12.53 -14.47
CA SER A 71 0.21 -12.73 -15.79
C SER A 71 -1.09 -13.55 -15.73
N THR A 72 -1.22 -14.40 -14.72
CA THR A 72 -2.40 -15.24 -14.47
C THR A 72 -2.47 -15.61 -12.98
N GLY A 73 -3.67 -15.95 -12.50
CA GLY A 73 -3.88 -16.43 -11.14
C GLY A 73 -3.84 -15.32 -10.08
N SER A 74 -3.66 -15.73 -8.83
CA SER A 74 -3.61 -14.85 -7.66
C SER A 74 -2.45 -15.20 -6.74
N ALA A 75 -1.94 -14.23 -5.99
CA ALA A 75 -0.95 -14.45 -4.95
C ALA A 75 -1.62 -14.77 -3.62
N ASN A 76 -0.96 -15.61 -2.82
CA ASN A 76 -1.30 -15.85 -1.42
C ASN A 76 -0.15 -15.43 -0.50
N GLU A 77 -0.30 -15.61 0.79
CA GLU A 77 0.69 -15.17 1.79
C GLU A 77 2.06 -15.85 1.64
N GLN A 78 2.11 -17.07 1.07
CA GLN A 78 3.33 -17.85 0.81
C GLN A 78 3.95 -17.57 -0.55
N SER A 79 3.32 -16.75 -1.40
CA SER A 79 3.85 -16.39 -2.71
C SER A 79 5.18 -15.64 -2.60
N LYS A 80 6.09 -15.92 -3.50
CA LYS A 80 7.43 -15.29 -3.52
C LYS A 80 7.34 -13.81 -3.86
N PHE A 81 8.17 -13.01 -3.22
CA PHE A 81 8.36 -11.61 -3.59
C PHE A 81 9.00 -11.51 -4.98
N ASN A 82 8.42 -10.62 -5.79
CA ASN A 82 8.93 -10.26 -7.12
C ASN A 82 8.63 -8.79 -7.43
N PRO A 83 9.01 -7.84 -6.55
CA PRO A 83 8.66 -6.43 -6.70
C PRO A 83 9.23 -5.83 -7.98
N SER A 84 8.40 -5.12 -8.74
CA SER A 84 8.76 -4.51 -10.03
C SER A 84 9.10 -3.00 -9.93
N SER A 85 8.96 -2.38 -8.77
CA SER A 85 9.25 -0.97 -8.54
C SER A 85 10.09 -0.74 -7.28
N PRO A 86 10.85 0.38 -7.19
CA PRO A 86 11.57 0.72 -5.97
C PRO A 86 10.65 0.83 -4.74
N TYR A 87 9.43 1.38 -4.89
CA TYR A 87 8.42 1.37 -3.84
C TYR A 87 8.14 -0.06 -3.34
N ALA A 88 7.74 -0.96 -4.23
CA ALA A 88 7.42 -2.33 -3.89
C ALA A 88 8.62 -3.06 -3.26
N ALA A 89 9.83 -2.83 -3.78
CA ALA A 89 11.06 -3.38 -3.23
C ALA A 89 11.34 -2.91 -1.80
N THR A 90 11.09 -1.62 -1.48
CA THR A 90 11.25 -1.11 -0.11
C THR A 90 10.23 -1.67 0.86
N LYS A 91 9.00 -1.94 0.40
CA LYS A 91 7.96 -2.61 1.21
C LYS A 91 8.34 -4.07 1.48
N ALA A 92 8.78 -4.82 0.46
CA ALA A 92 9.26 -6.19 0.62
C ALA A 92 10.47 -6.28 1.57
N ALA A 93 11.42 -5.34 1.45
CA ALA A 93 12.58 -5.28 2.36
C ALA A 93 12.18 -5.05 3.82
N ALA A 94 11.19 -4.19 4.06
CA ALA A 94 10.65 -3.97 5.40
C ALA A 94 10.01 -5.25 5.98
N GLU A 95 9.25 -6.00 5.18
CA GLU A 95 8.66 -7.27 5.60
C GLU A 95 9.73 -8.32 5.95
N LEU A 96 10.77 -8.46 5.10
CA LEU A 96 11.87 -9.39 5.37
C LEU A 96 12.60 -9.04 6.68
N LEU A 97 12.80 -7.75 6.94
CA LEU A 97 13.39 -7.29 8.19
C LEU A 97 12.50 -7.63 9.40
N ILE A 98 11.19 -7.38 9.29
CA ILE A 98 10.22 -7.70 10.34
C ILE A 98 10.20 -9.21 10.61
N ASN A 99 10.14 -10.04 9.57
CA ASN A 99 10.17 -11.50 9.73
C ASN A 99 11.43 -11.97 10.45
N SER A 100 12.61 -11.39 10.14
CA SER A 100 13.84 -11.70 10.86
C SER A 100 13.76 -11.34 12.33
N TYR A 101 13.11 -10.23 12.69
CA TYR A 101 12.91 -9.82 14.09
C TYR A 101 11.93 -10.71 14.84
N CYS A 102 10.87 -11.17 14.17
CA CYS A 102 9.95 -12.14 14.77
C CYS A 102 10.68 -13.45 15.10
N VAL A 103 11.54 -13.94 14.20
CA VAL A 103 12.31 -15.18 14.42
C VAL A 103 13.42 -15.01 15.47
N THR A 104 14.16 -13.89 15.40
CA THR A 104 15.37 -13.70 16.22
C THR A 104 15.06 -13.20 17.63
N TYR A 105 14.05 -12.33 17.76
CA TYR A 105 13.75 -11.59 19.00
C TYR A 105 12.35 -11.83 19.54
N ASP A 106 11.58 -12.75 18.92
CA ASP A 106 10.19 -13.02 19.28
C ASP A 106 9.31 -11.74 19.27
N SER A 107 9.56 -10.87 18.28
CA SER A 107 8.87 -9.59 18.18
C SER A 107 7.40 -9.80 17.83
N ASN A 108 6.49 -9.14 18.56
CA ASN A 108 5.04 -9.27 18.38
C ASN A 108 4.55 -8.40 17.22
N VAL A 109 4.83 -8.80 15.99
CA VAL A 109 4.43 -8.08 14.78
C VAL A 109 3.57 -8.98 13.89
N THR A 110 2.51 -8.41 13.34
CA THR A 110 1.69 -8.99 12.28
C THR A 110 1.78 -8.08 11.07
N ILE A 111 1.89 -8.65 9.86
CA ILE A 111 1.95 -7.91 8.61
C ILE A 111 0.58 -8.00 7.92
N THR A 112 0.10 -6.91 7.32
CA THR A 112 -1.05 -6.95 6.42
C THR A 112 -0.65 -6.40 5.05
N ARG A 113 -1.00 -7.12 3.97
CA ARG A 113 -0.81 -6.69 2.58
C ARG A 113 -2.15 -6.34 2.01
N CYS A 114 -2.37 -5.08 1.69
CA CYS A 114 -3.63 -4.64 1.10
C CYS A 114 -3.51 -4.44 -0.40
N THR A 115 -4.63 -4.62 -1.08
CA THR A 115 -4.84 -4.24 -2.47
C THR A 115 -5.14 -2.75 -2.62
N ASN A 116 -5.60 -2.29 -3.80
CA ASN A 116 -5.81 -0.87 -4.05
C ASN A 116 -6.96 -0.31 -3.23
N ASN A 117 -6.63 0.50 -2.23
CA ASN A 117 -7.63 1.19 -1.43
C ASN A 117 -8.27 2.35 -2.20
N TYR A 118 -9.56 2.59 -1.97
CA TYR A 118 -10.26 3.79 -2.42
C TYR A 118 -11.23 4.29 -1.35
N GLY A 119 -11.59 5.56 -1.43
CA GLY A 119 -12.57 6.14 -0.50
C GLY A 119 -12.31 7.61 -0.19
N PRO A 120 -13.10 8.19 0.73
CA PRO A 120 -12.95 9.59 1.16
C PRO A 120 -11.54 9.88 1.67
N ARG A 121 -11.05 11.10 1.39
CA ARG A 121 -9.72 11.59 1.81
C ARG A 121 -8.53 10.87 1.16
N GLN A 122 -8.76 10.05 0.12
CA GLN A 122 -7.66 9.49 -0.65
C GLN A 122 -6.82 10.61 -1.28
N PHE A 123 -5.51 10.44 -1.29
CA PHE A 123 -4.60 11.45 -1.82
C PHE A 123 -4.83 11.69 -3.32
N VAL A 124 -4.85 12.96 -3.72
CA VAL A 124 -5.32 13.44 -5.03
C VAL A 124 -4.55 12.92 -6.25
N GLU A 125 -3.34 12.39 -6.07
CA GLU A 125 -2.53 11.81 -7.15
C GLU A 125 -2.98 10.39 -7.56
N LYS A 126 -3.78 9.72 -6.73
CA LYS A 126 -4.27 8.36 -7.01
C LYS A 126 -5.37 8.38 -8.06
N LEU A 127 -5.51 7.26 -8.79
CA LEU A 127 -6.36 7.15 -9.99
C LEU A 127 -7.78 7.70 -9.77
N ILE A 128 -8.49 7.22 -8.76
CA ILE A 128 -9.90 7.58 -8.52
C ILE A 128 -10.05 9.08 -8.21
N PRO A 129 -9.39 9.65 -7.18
CA PRO A 129 -9.54 11.08 -6.89
C PRO A 129 -9.02 11.98 -8.01
N LYS A 130 -7.92 11.60 -8.69
CA LYS A 130 -7.41 12.34 -9.86
C LYS A 130 -8.44 12.38 -10.98
N THR A 131 -9.05 11.24 -11.29
CA THR A 131 -10.12 11.15 -12.31
C THR A 131 -11.30 12.07 -11.96
N ILE A 132 -11.79 12.01 -10.71
CA ILE A 132 -12.92 12.84 -10.25
C ILE A 132 -12.58 14.33 -10.39
N ILE A 133 -11.39 14.74 -9.96
CA ILE A 133 -10.96 16.15 -10.02
C ILE A 133 -10.86 16.62 -11.46
N LEU A 134 -10.21 15.85 -12.34
CA LEU A 134 -10.04 16.22 -13.74
C LEU A 134 -11.38 16.24 -14.51
N ALA A 135 -12.24 15.25 -14.29
CA ALA A 135 -13.58 15.18 -14.84
C ALA A 135 -14.44 16.40 -14.42
N ASN A 136 -14.39 16.77 -13.14
CA ASN A 136 -15.09 17.96 -12.64
C ASN A 136 -14.61 19.27 -13.30
N GLN A 137 -13.34 19.33 -13.68
CA GLN A 137 -12.73 20.45 -14.38
C GLN A 137 -12.87 20.37 -15.91
N ASN A 138 -13.50 19.34 -16.46
CA ASN A 138 -13.55 19.02 -17.90
C ASN A 138 -12.15 18.97 -18.54
N LYS A 139 -11.16 18.42 -17.82
CA LYS A 139 -9.77 18.24 -18.29
C LYS A 139 -9.54 16.81 -18.71
N LYS A 140 -8.53 16.62 -19.59
CA LYS A 140 -8.10 15.28 -20.02
C LYS A 140 -7.61 14.45 -18.82
N ILE A 141 -7.99 13.18 -18.84
CA ILE A 141 -7.70 12.18 -17.80
C ILE A 141 -6.66 11.22 -18.38
N PRO A 142 -5.40 11.29 -17.95
CA PRO A 142 -4.35 10.45 -18.50
C PRO A 142 -4.50 9.01 -18.01
N ILE A 143 -4.53 8.06 -18.92
CA ILE A 143 -4.53 6.62 -18.71
C ILE A 143 -3.25 6.05 -19.28
N TYR A 144 -2.46 5.38 -18.46
CA TYR A 144 -1.21 4.73 -18.84
C TYR A 144 -1.47 3.54 -19.77
N GLY A 145 -0.69 3.43 -20.86
CA GLY A 145 -0.81 2.35 -21.85
C GLY A 145 -2.21 2.30 -22.45
N ASN A 146 -2.85 1.14 -22.41
CA ASN A 146 -4.23 0.91 -22.85
C ASN A 146 -5.25 0.86 -21.70
N GLY A 147 -4.80 1.06 -20.45
CA GLY A 147 -5.65 1.02 -19.26
C GLY A 147 -6.08 -0.39 -18.82
N ALA A 148 -5.53 -1.45 -19.42
CA ALA A 148 -5.93 -2.84 -19.14
C ALA A 148 -5.35 -3.43 -17.87
N ASN A 149 -4.56 -2.67 -17.09
CA ASN A 149 -4.00 -3.14 -15.83
C ASN A 149 -5.13 -3.42 -14.83
N ILE A 150 -5.30 -4.66 -14.45
CA ILE A 150 -6.31 -5.13 -13.50
C ILE A 150 -5.80 -4.89 -12.08
N ARG A 151 -6.70 -4.40 -11.21
CA ARG A 151 -6.44 -4.20 -9.78
C ARG A 151 -7.65 -4.65 -8.98
N ASP A 152 -7.41 -5.22 -7.82
CA ASP A 152 -8.47 -5.42 -6.83
C ASP A 152 -8.69 -4.11 -6.05
N TRP A 153 -9.95 -3.70 -5.91
CA TRP A 153 -10.34 -2.41 -5.33
C TRP A 153 -11.10 -2.61 -4.03
N ILE A 154 -10.46 -2.25 -2.92
CA ILE A 154 -11.05 -2.35 -1.58
C ILE A 154 -11.46 -0.99 -1.04
N TYR A 155 -12.67 -0.90 -0.47
CA TYR A 155 -13.11 0.32 0.20
C TYR A 155 -12.35 0.52 1.52
N VAL A 156 -11.95 1.77 1.79
CA VAL A 156 -11.04 2.10 2.89
C VAL A 156 -11.55 1.66 4.27
N ASP A 157 -12.86 1.76 4.52
CA ASP A 157 -13.43 1.32 5.82
C ASP A 157 -13.34 -0.19 6.00
N ASP A 158 -13.47 -0.97 4.93
CA ASP A 158 -13.32 -2.43 5.00
C ASP A 158 -11.86 -2.82 5.23
N HIS A 159 -10.92 -2.13 4.59
CA HIS A 159 -9.50 -2.28 4.91
C HIS A 159 -9.21 -1.95 6.39
N CYS A 160 -9.73 -0.83 6.91
CA CYS A 160 -9.55 -0.46 8.31
C CYS A 160 -10.12 -1.49 9.28
N LYS A 161 -11.30 -2.07 8.97
CA LYS A 161 -11.90 -3.17 9.76
C LYS A 161 -11.00 -4.42 9.76
N ALA A 162 -10.47 -4.80 8.59
CA ALA A 162 -9.57 -5.94 8.47
C ALA A 162 -8.26 -5.73 9.24
N VAL A 163 -7.67 -4.52 9.19
CA VAL A 163 -6.49 -4.15 9.99
C VAL A 163 -6.79 -4.24 11.49
N LEU A 164 -7.96 -3.77 11.92
CA LEU A 164 -8.38 -3.88 13.32
C LEU A 164 -8.55 -5.34 13.75
N LEU A 165 -9.15 -6.18 12.90
CA LEU A 165 -9.25 -7.62 13.15
C LEU A 165 -7.86 -8.28 13.27
N ALA A 166 -6.92 -7.91 12.39
CA ALA A 166 -5.54 -8.38 12.47
C ALA A 166 -4.85 -7.91 13.75
N LEU A 167 -5.11 -6.69 14.22
CA LEU A 167 -4.59 -6.20 15.49
C LEU A 167 -5.12 -7.01 16.68
N LEU A 168 -6.40 -7.33 16.70
CA LEU A 168 -7.05 -7.97 17.85
C LEU A 168 -6.84 -9.49 17.85
N ASN A 169 -6.84 -10.15 16.68
CA ASN A 169 -6.88 -11.60 16.56
C ASN A 169 -5.70 -12.20 15.77
N GLY A 170 -4.92 -11.38 15.05
CA GLY A 170 -3.80 -11.86 14.25
C GLY A 170 -2.66 -12.41 15.12
N LYS A 171 -1.94 -13.39 14.61
CA LYS A 171 -0.83 -14.02 15.30
C LYS A 171 0.49 -13.29 15.01
N ALA A 172 1.35 -13.19 15.99
CA ALA A 172 2.70 -12.68 15.82
C ALA A 172 3.49 -13.52 14.78
N GLY A 173 4.23 -12.85 13.90
CA GLY A 173 4.96 -13.49 12.82
C GLY A 173 4.14 -13.88 11.59
N GLU A 174 2.80 -13.77 11.65
CA GLU A 174 1.95 -14.09 10.51
C GLU A 174 1.71 -12.87 9.60
N THR A 175 1.45 -13.16 8.33
CA THR A 175 1.06 -12.19 7.32
C THR A 175 -0.35 -12.49 6.83
N TYR A 176 -1.15 -11.46 6.57
CA TYR A 176 -2.51 -11.58 6.05
C TYR A 176 -2.70 -10.70 4.81
N ASN A 177 -3.16 -11.30 3.71
CA ASN A 177 -3.59 -10.53 2.54
C ASN A 177 -5.00 -9.98 2.78
N ILE A 178 -5.20 -8.71 2.45
CA ILE A 178 -6.49 -8.01 2.57
C ILE A 178 -6.92 -7.55 1.18
N SER A 179 -7.93 -8.21 0.63
CA SER A 179 -8.51 -7.95 -0.69
C SER A 179 -10.03 -7.94 -0.64
N ALA A 180 -10.66 -7.34 -1.65
CA ALA A 180 -12.10 -7.32 -1.79
C ALA A 180 -12.63 -8.36 -2.77
N ASN A 181 -11.74 -9.05 -3.51
CA ASN A 181 -12.08 -9.91 -4.66
C ASN A 181 -12.95 -9.14 -5.69
N ASN A 182 -12.59 -7.88 -5.92
CA ASN A 182 -13.27 -6.97 -6.84
C ASN A 182 -12.26 -6.44 -7.87
N GLU A 183 -11.86 -7.32 -8.76
CA GLU A 183 -10.84 -7.08 -9.78
C GLU A 183 -11.44 -6.35 -10.97
N ILE A 184 -10.98 -5.12 -11.22
CA ILE A 184 -11.45 -4.28 -12.31
C ILE A 184 -10.24 -3.58 -12.93
N ASP A 185 -10.21 -3.46 -14.26
CA ASP A 185 -9.17 -2.72 -14.97
C ASP A 185 -9.31 -1.19 -14.80
N ASN A 186 -8.21 -0.49 -14.97
CA ASN A 186 -8.14 0.95 -14.76
C ASN A 186 -9.08 1.72 -15.69
N LEU A 187 -9.20 1.31 -16.95
CA LEU A 187 -10.07 1.98 -17.93
C LEU A 187 -11.56 1.87 -17.54
N THR A 188 -11.97 0.68 -17.11
CA THR A 188 -13.35 0.44 -16.65
C THR A 188 -13.68 1.28 -15.41
N ILE A 189 -12.75 1.42 -14.45
CA ILE A 189 -12.94 2.31 -13.28
C ILE A 189 -13.13 3.76 -13.72
N VAL A 190 -12.29 4.24 -14.65
CA VAL A 190 -12.39 5.62 -15.13
C VAL A 190 -13.71 5.87 -15.86
N LYS A 191 -14.15 4.96 -16.75
CA LYS A 191 -15.43 5.05 -17.44
C LYS A 191 -16.61 5.07 -16.46
N LYS A 192 -16.58 4.20 -15.44
CA LYS A 192 -17.60 4.19 -14.38
C LYS A 192 -17.70 5.52 -13.63
N ILE A 193 -16.56 6.15 -13.32
CA ILE A 193 -16.53 7.46 -12.67
C ILE A 193 -17.14 8.53 -13.60
N LEU A 194 -16.77 8.52 -14.88
CA LEU A 194 -17.33 9.46 -15.87
C LEU A 194 -18.84 9.29 -16.03
N GLU A 195 -19.33 8.06 -16.10
CA GLU A 195 -20.76 7.75 -16.14
C GLU A 195 -21.50 8.33 -14.93
N ILE A 196 -21.02 8.05 -13.70
CA ILE A 196 -21.61 8.55 -12.45
C ILE A 196 -21.62 10.08 -12.41
N MET A 197 -20.59 10.72 -12.95
CA MET A 197 -20.45 12.18 -12.98
C MET A 197 -21.18 12.84 -14.17
N ASN A 198 -21.84 12.07 -15.06
CA ASN A 198 -22.43 12.54 -16.31
C ASN A 198 -21.41 13.31 -17.16
N LYS A 199 -20.19 12.78 -17.31
CA LYS A 199 -19.10 13.33 -18.12
C LYS A 199 -18.81 12.44 -19.33
N PRO A 200 -18.40 13.03 -20.47
CA PRO A 200 -18.16 12.28 -21.70
C PRO A 200 -16.82 11.50 -21.62
N GLU A 201 -16.78 10.35 -22.30
CA GLU A 201 -15.57 9.51 -22.38
C GLU A 201 -14.43 10.15 -23.19
N ASP A 202 -14.71 11.17 -23.99
CA ASP A 202 -13.69 11.90 -24.76
C ASP A 202 -12.68 12.67 -23.85
N LEU A 203 -12.96 12.76 -22.55
CA LEU A 203 -12.00 13.25 -21.57
C LEU A 203 -10.85 12.25 -21.33
N ILE A 204 -10.99 10.98 -21.68
CA ILE A 204 -9.92 9.99 -21.57
C ILE A 204 -8.83 10.30 -22.59
N GLU A 205 -7.56 10.26 -22.12
CA GLU A 205 -6.37 10.44 -22.95
C GLU A 205 -5.38 9.34 -22.64
N PHE A 206 -5.07 8.48 -23.61
CA PHE A 206 -4.05 7.45 -23.43
C PHE A 206 -2.65 8.07 -23.55
N VAL A 207 -1.82 7.78 -22.57
CA VAL A 207 -0.43 8.25 -22.49
C VAL A 207 0.54 7.08 -22.45
N GLU A 208 1.83 7.36 -22.68
CA GLU A 208 2.87 6.34 -22.60
C GLU A 208 2.86 5.62 -21.24
N ASP A 209 3.07 4.31 -21.27
CA ASP A 209 3.08 3.50 -20.06
C ASP A 209 4.34 3.76 -19.24
N ARG A 210 4.25 3.63 -17.94
CA ARG A 210 5.37 3.84 -17.04
C ARG A 210 6.25 2.59 -16.93
N PRO A 211 7.56 2.73 -16.69
CA PRO A 211 8.43 1.58 -16.39
C PRO A 211 7.93 0.78 -15.17
N GLY A 212 7.91 -0.54 -15.28
CA GLY A 212 7.55 -1.44 -14.17
C GLY A 212 6.06 -1.47 -13.80
N HIS A 213 5.20 -1.11 -14.76
CA HIS A 213 3.73 -1.11 -14.56
C HIS A 213 3.10 -2.50 -14.68
#